data_6dfd3de7ee8ffad0497ae19dabd0e865
#
_entry.id   6dfd3de7ee8ffad0497ae19dabd0e865
#
_cell.length_a   1.000
_cell.length_b   1.000
_cell.length_c   1.000
_cell.angle_alpha   90.00
_cell.angle_beta   90.00
_cell.angle_gamma   90.00
#
_symmetry.space_group_name_H-M   'P 1'
#
loop_
_entity.id
_entity.type
_entity.pdbx_description
1 polymer ?
#
loop_
_entity_poly.entity_id
_entity_poly.type
_entity_poly.pdbx_seq_one_letter_code
_entity_poly.pdbx_strand_id
1 'polypeptide(L)'
;MMASAALLVGAALLAGCSKEAPKAPEVRPVRTMTVTSEQGAGTAEFSGDVRPRIESRLGFRVPGKIVARLVDVGATVKKGQVLARLDPTDLALAQQSSQAQLSAAKTDRDLAAADLKRYSELFAKGFISAAEQHRHQANYDAAQARYEQAGAGYRNQVNQAGYATLEADADGVVTGVDAEVGQVVSAGQPVVRVAQTAEKEVVVGIPEDQVDTLRKSPEVSVKLWADQSRSIPAKVREIAPSADALTRTYTVKISVPNPPPELRLGMTAVATFVRPGGGADSGGMGVRVPISALLQDQGKNVVWLYDAASQTVKPVPVTVGAPRDNVLLVTSGLQPGQTIVTAGVHLLKAGQKVMPMAPADQPSAQSAITPRR
;
A
#
# COMPACT_ATOMS: atom_id res chain seq x y z
N MET A 1 -79.43 -43.04 68.29
CA MET A 1 -78.66 -41.73 68.33
C MET A 1 -77.27 -41.86 67.69
N MET A 2 -77.12 -42.55 66.60
CA MET A 2 -75.78 -42.68 65.90
C MET A 2 -75.83 -42.33 64.43
N ALA A 3 -76.88 -41.77 63.87
CA ALA A 3 -76.98 -41.46 62.43
C ALA A 3 -76.86 -39.95 62.12
N SER A 4 -76.84 -39.03 63.10
CA SER A 4 -76.75 -37.59 62.87
C SER A 4 -75.33 -36.97 62.93
N ALA A 5 -74.32 -37.74 63.41
CA ALA A 5 -72.95 -37.22 63.54
C ALA A 5 -72.12 -37.44 62.25
N ALA A 6 -72.48 -38.33 61.36
CA ALA A 6 -71.78 -38.61 60.13
C ALA A 6 -72.01 -37.60 58.97
N LEU A 7 -73.12 -36.85 59.03
CA LEU A 7 -73.51 -35.88 57.99
C LEU A 7 -72.83 -34.50 58.12
N LEU A 8 -72.37 -34.15 59.31
CA LEU A 8 -71.68 -32.86 59.57
C LEU A 8 -70.19 -32.88 59.27
N VAL A 9 -69.56 -34.06 59.23
CA VAL A 9 -68.15 -34.17 58.89
C VAL A 9 -67.92 -34.18 57.35
N GLY A 10 -68.92 -34.60 56.56
CA GLY A 10 -68.86 -34.59 55.12
C GLY A 10 -68.94 -33.20 54.43
N ALA A 11 -69.62 -32.21 55.14
CA ALA A 11 -69.79 -30.88 54.58
C ALA A 11 -68.57 -29.94 54.78
N ALA A 12 -67.65 -30.28 55.68
CA ALA A 12 -66.47 -29.45 55.96
C ALA A 12 -65.26 -29.68 54.98
N LEU A 13 -65.34 -30.73 54.16
CA LEU A 13 -64.24 -31.10 53.20
C LEU A 13 -64.40 -30.53 51.79
N LEU A 14 -65.48 -29.73 51.49
CA LEU A 14 -65.76 -29.18 50.17
C LEU A 14 -65.50 -27.67 50.07
N ALA A 15 -64.98 -26.98 51.12
CA ALA A 15 -64.73 -25.52 51.13
C ALA A 15 -63.27 -25.15 50.86
N GLY A 16 -62.41 -26.06 50.31
CA GLY A 16 -60.97 -25.90 50.09
C GLY A 16 -60.52 -25.56 48.66
N CYS A 17 -61.38 -25.08 47.76
CA CYS A 17 -60.91 -24.51 46.47
C CYS A 17 -60.62 -23.01 46.60
N SER A 18 -59.47 -22.69 47.23
CA SER A 18 -58.89 -21.34 47.16
C SER A 18 -58.47 -21.09 45.74
N LYS A 19 -59.14 -20.18 45.07
CA LYS A 19 -58.76 -19.60 43.77
C LYS A 19 -57.38 -19.01 43.90
N GLU A 20 -56.37 -19.63 43.30
CA GLU A 20 -54.98 -19.15 43.28
C GLU A 20 -55.02 -17.68 42.80
N ALA A 21 -54.50 -16.78 43.59
CA ALA A 21 -54.42 -15.35 43.25
C ALA A 21 -53.52 -15.22 41.99
N PRO A 22 -53.85 -14.39 41.02
CA PRO A 22 -53.02 -14.22 39.82
C PRO A 22 -51.62 -13.85 40.28
N LYS A 23 -50.65 -14.70 39.96
CA LYS A 23 -49.22 -14.47 40.21
C LYS A 23 -48.87 -13.10 39.62
N ALA A 24 -48.35 -12.21 40.46
CA ALA A 24 -47.89 -10.90 40.03
C ALA A 24 -46.95 -11.06 38.80
N PRO A 25 -47.10 -10.25 37.79
CA PRO A 25 -46.26 -10.39 36.57
C PRO A 25 -44.80 -10.32 36.96
N GLU A 26 -44.09 -11.41 36.65
CA GLU A 26 -42.68 -11.59 36.98
C GLU A 26 -41.86 -10.57 36.16
N VAL A 27 -41.36 -9.52 36.82
CA VAL A 27 -40.52 -8.50 36.21
C VAL A 27 -39.14 -9.12 35.98
N ARG A 28 -38.78 -9.37 34.72
CA ARG A 28 -37.51 -9.99 34.35
C ARG A 28 -36.44 -8.97 34.08
N PRO A 29 -35.20 -9.17 34.57
CA PRO A 29 -34.06 -8.34 34.19
C PRO A 29 -33.66 -8.65 32.77
N VAL A 30 -33.46 -7.62 31.95
CA VAL A 30 -33.01 -7.71 30.54
C VAL A 30 -31.84 -6.77 30.27
N ARG A 31 -30.91 -7.18 29.44
CA ARG A 31 -29.87 -6.28 28.93
C ARG A 31 -30.43 -5.48 27.78
N THR A 32 -30.22 -4.19 27.81
CA THR A 32 -30.67 -3.27 26.78
C THR A 32 -29.52 -2.55 26.15
N MET A 33 -29.68 -2.13 24.89
CA MET A 33 -28.72 -1.33 24.11
C MET A 33 -29.50 -0.28 23.33
N THR A 34 -29.04 0.96 23.36
CA THR A 34 -29.57 2.00 22.48
C THR A 34 -28.92 1.87 21.12
N VAL A 35 -29.74 1.79 20.09
CA VAL A 35 -29.28 1.64 18.72
C VAL A 35 -28.82 2.98 18.16
N THR A 36 -27.61 3.01 17.64
CA THR A 36 -27.02 4.16 16.94
C THR A 36 -27.02 3.93 15.45
N SER A 37 -27.28 4.97 14.66
CA SER A 37 -27.07 4.89 13.23
C SER A 37 -25.57 4.88 12.96
N GLU A 38 -25.05 3.83 12.40
CA GLU A 38 -23.78 3.91 11.70
C GLU A 38 -24.05 4.02 10.20
N GLN A 39 -23.63 5.12 9.61
CA GLN A 39 -23.39 5.18 8.18
C GLN A 39 -22.15 4.33 7.91
N GLY A 40 -22.36 3.03 7.80
CA GLY A 40 -21.32 2.13 7.35
C GLY A 40 -21.12 2.32 5.86
N ALA A 41 -20.41 3.38 5.44
CA ALA A 41 -19.71 3.32 4.17
C ALA A 41 -18.87 2.05 4.26
N GLY A 42 -19.18 1.04 3.42
CA GLY A 42 -18.44 -0.21 3.42
C GLY A 42 -16.98 0.11 3.07
N THR A 43 -16.13 0.15 4.07
CA THR A 43 -14.69 0.30 3.85
C THR A 43 -14.06 -1.09 3.75
N ALA A 44 -13.07 -1.21 2.87
CA ALA A 44 -12.21 -2.38 2.81
C ALA A 44 -10.80 -1.94 3.17
N GLU A 45 -10.15 -2.67 4.07
CA GLU A 45 -8.81 -2.37 4.56
C GLU A 45 -7.84 -3.47 4.17
N PHE A 46 -6.68 -3.07 3.64
CA PHE A 46 -5.62 -3.98 3.24
C PHE A 46 -4.29 -3.48 3.76
N SER A 47 -3.54 -4.37 4.39
CA SER A 47 -2.18 -4.08 4.82
C SER A 47 -1.21 -4.22 3.66
N GLY A 48 -0.18 -3.38 3.64
CA GLY A 48 0.88 -3.41 2.65
C GLY A 48 2.12 -2.68 3.12
N ASP A 49 3.14 -2.67 2.25
CA ASP A 49 4.44 -2.10 2.52
C ASP A 49 4.64 -0.77 1.79
N VAL A 50 5.26 0.18 2.47
CA VAL A 50 5.71 1.44 1.86
C VAL A 50 6.97 1.17 1.04
N ARG A 51 6.90 1.42 -0.27
CA ARG A 51 8.00 1.24 -1.21
C ARG A 51 8.30 2.54 -1.95
N PRO A 52 9.53 2.72 -2.46
CA PRO A 52 9.80 3.80 -3.39
C PRO A 52 9.05 3.52 -4.70
N ARG A 53 8.58 4.56 -5.35
CA ARG A 53 8.00 4.40 -6.70
C ARG A 53 9.04 3.94 -7.72
N ILE A 54 10.26 4.49 -7.62
CA ILE A 54 11.37 4.15 -8.50
C ILE A 54 12.58 3.77 -7.62
N GLU A 55 13.12 2.60 -7.87
CA GLU A 55 14.37 2.14 -7.30
C GLU A 55 15.34 1.80 -8.45
N SER A 56 16.40 2.59 -8.56
CA SER A 56 17.45 2.39 -9.55
C SER A 56 18.47 1.39 -9.03
N ARG A 57 18.75 0.35 -9.81
CA ARG A 57 19.84 -0.60 -9.58
C ARG A 57 21.03 -0.16 -10.40
N LEU A 58 21.93 0.58 -9.78
CA LEU A 58 23.05 1.23 -10.45
C LEU A 58 24.25 0.29 -10.50
N GLY A 59 24.85 0.16 -11.69
CA GLY A 59 26.04 -0.64 -11.96
C GLY A 59 26.96 0.05 -12.96
N PHE A 60 28.22 -0.38 -13.01
CA PHE A 60 29.19 0.13 -13.96
C PHE A 60 28.88 -0.33 -15.38
N ARG A 61 29.19 0.53 -16.35
CA ARG A 61 29.02 0.23 -17.79
C ARG A 61 30.22 -0.50 -18.39
N VAL A 62 31.33 -0.58 -17.64
CA VAL A 62 32.56 -1.29 -17.96
C VAL A 62 32.94 -2.26 -16.84
N PRO A 63 33.57 -3.38 -17.11
CA PRO A 63 34.06 -4.28 -16.10
C PRO A 63 35.29 -3.70 -15.39
N GLY A 64 35.51 -4.10 -14.12
CA GLY A 64 36.70 -3.71 -13.39
C GLY A 64 36.62 -4.03 -11.92
N LYS A 65 37.69 -3.77 -11.16
CA LYS A 65 37.77 -3.94 -9.71
C LYS A 65 37.31 -2.66 -9.02
N ILE A 66 36.42 -2.78 -8.04
CA ILE A 66 35.98 -1.65 -7.21
C ILE A 66 37.14 -1.25 -6.28
N VAL A 67 37.62 0.00 -6.36
CA VAL A 67 38.69 0.53 -5.51
C VAL A 67 38.15 1.45 -4.42
N ALA A 68 36.98 2.04 -4.63
CA ALA A 68 36.34 2.91 -3.62
C ALA A 68 34.82 2.83 -3.70
N ARG A 69 34.18 2.85 -2.53
CA ARG A 69 32.74 3.08 -2.33
C ARG A 69 32.58 4.27 -1.38
N LEU A 70 31.84 5.27 -1.81
CA LEU A 70 31.75 6.57 -1.13
C LEU A 70 30.41 6.77 -0.41
N VAL A 71 29.55 5.76 -0.44
CA VAL A 71 28.19 5.81 0.15
C VAL A 71 27.89 4.50 0.88
N ASP A 72 27.12 4.59 1.97
CA ASP A 72 26.61 3.47 2.75
C ASP A 72 25.08 3.37 2.64
N VAL A 73 24.52 2.23 3.05
CA VAL A 73 23.07 2.05 3.14
C VAL A 73 22.47 3.09 4.08
N GLY A 74 21.41 3.76 3.66
CA GLY A 74 20.76 4.85 4.37
C GLY A 74 21.32 6.24 4.06
N ALA A 75 22.42 6.34 3.31
CA ALA A 75 22.96 7.64 2.88
C ALA A 75 22.03 8.33 1.88
N THR A 76 21.83 9.65 2.07
CA THR A 76 21.13 10.48 1.08
C THR A 76 22.11 10.91 -0.01
N VAL A 77 21.71 10.77 -1.27
CA VAL A 77 22.53 11.09 -2.44
C VAL A 77 21.81 12.06 -3.35
N LYS A 78 22.59 12.85 -4.09
CA LYS A 78 22.10 13.79 -5.11
C LYS A 78 22.45 13.26 -6.49
N LYS A 79 21.65 13.61 -7.48
CA LYS A 79 21.94 13.32 -8.89
C LYS A 79 23.34 13.79 -9.28
N GLY A 80 24.12 12.90 -9.93
CA GLY A 80 25.51 13.16 -10.31
C GLY A 80 26.53 12.97 -9.17
N GLN A 81 26.09 12.64 -7.96
CA GLN A 81 27.02 12.33 -6.87
C GLN A 81 27.69 10.97 -7.12
N VAL A 82 29.01 10.95 -6.94
CA VAL A 82 29.83 9.73 -7.09
C VAL A 82 29.52 8.76 -5.96
N LEU A 83 29.15 7.54 -6.32
CA LEU A 83 28.81 6.44 -5.41
C LEU A 83 29.95 5.46 -5.22
N ALA A 84 30.63 5.10 -6.32
CA ALA A 84 31.74 4.14 -6.31
C ALA A 84 32.68 4.40 -7.49
N ARG A 85 33.90 3.84 -7.42
CA ARG A 85 34.91 3.93 -8.48
C ARG A 85 35.53 2.58 -8.74
N LEU A 86 35.77 2.31 -10.03
CA LEU A 86 36.66 1.22 -10.46
C LEU A 86 38.10 1.68 -10.50
N ASP A 87 39.01 0.70 -10.55
CA ASP A 87 40.43 0.95 -10.89
C ASP A 87 40.52 1.52 -12.30
N PRO A 88 41.00 2.76 -12.48
CA PRO A 88 41.03 3.42 -13.76
C PRO A 88 42.26 3.09 -14.59
N THR A 89 43.26 2.32 -14.06
CA THR A 89 44.61 2.20 -14.60
C THR A 89 44.57 1.75 -16.06
N ASP A 90 43.94 0.65 -16.39
CA ASP A 90 43.89 0.11 -17.73
C ASP A 90 43.10 1.01 -18.69
N LEU A 91 42.02 1.61 -18.22
CA LEU A 91 41.19 2.53 -19.01
C LEU A 91 41.94 3.84 -19.31
N ALA A 92 42.72 4.35 -18.35
CA ALA A 92 43.56 5.53 -18.55
C ALA A 92 44.69 5.27 -19.55
N LEU A 93 45.33 4.10 -19.48
CA LEU A 93 46.36 3.71 -20.45
C LEU A 93 45.76 3.55 -21.86
N ALA A 94 44.58 2.96 -22.00
CA ALA A 94 43.90 2.83 -23.29
C ALA A 94 43.53 4.20 -23.88
N GLN A 95 43.06 5.15 -23.02
CA GLN A 95 42.77 6.52 -23.40
C GLN A 95 44.05 7.23 -23.87
N GLN A 96 45.15 7.12 -23.14
CA GLN A 96 46.44 7.73 -23.51
C GLN A 96 46.98 7.19 -24.84
N SER A 97 46.87 5.87 -25.09
CA SER A 97 47.23 5.25 -26.35
C SER A 97 46.40 5.80 -27.51
N SER A 98 45.10 5.89 -27.37
CA SER A 98 44.23 6.48 -28.40
C SER A 98 44.49 7.97 -28.63
N GLN A 99 44.87 8.72 -27.61
CA GLN A 99 45.26 10.11 -27.74
C GLN A 99 46.53 10.27 -28.57
N ALA A 100 47.52 9.39 -28.38
CA ALA A 100 48.75 9.36 -29.19
C ALA A 100 48.45 9.06 -30.65
N GLN A 101 47.54 8.09 -30.92
CA GLN A 101 47.10 7.76 -32.29
C GLN A 101 46.39 8.94 -32.96
N LEU A 102 45.53 9.66 -32.25
CA LEU A 102 44.86 10.87 -32.74
C LEU A 102 45.89 11.96 -33.08
N SER A 103 46.87 12.16 -32.21
CA SER A 103 47.94 13.13 -32.43
C SER A 103 48.78 12.82 -33.67
N ALA A 104 49.14 11.55 -33.90
CA ALA A 104 49.86 11.10 -35.09
C ALA A 104 49.03 11.33 -36.37
N ALA A 105 47.76 10.89 -36.38
CA ALA A 105 46.85 11.08 -37.49
C ALA A 105 46.60 12.57 -37.82
N LYS A 106 46.57 13.44 -36.77
CA LYS A 106 46.50 14.88 -36.95
C LYS A 106 47.73 15.43 -37.68
N THR A 107 48.93 14.99 -37.29
CA THR A 107 50.17 15.42 -37.91
C THR A 107 50.23 15.02 -39.39
N ASP A 108 49.82 13.77 -39.70
CA ASP A 108 49.78 13.27 -41.09
C ASP A 108 48.76 14.09 -41.93
N ARG A 109 47.61 14.39 -41.40
CA ARG A 109 46.57 15.23 -42.04
C ARG A 109 47.11 16.65 -42.31
N ASP A 110 47.74 17.25 -41.31
CA ASP A 110 48.26 18.62 -41.40
C ASP A 110 49.39 18.72 -42.44
N LEU A 111 50.24 17.68 -42.53
CA LEU A 111 51.25 17.58 -43.58
C LEU A 111 50.60 17.47 -44.96
N ALA A 112 49.64 16.56 -45.13
CA ALA A 112 48.95 16.39 -46.40
C ALA A 112 48.18 17.64 -46.82
N ALA A 113 47.61 18.37 -45.87
CA ALA A 113 46.97 19.69 -46.13
C ALA A 113 47.94 20.76 -46.61
N ALA A 114 49.12 20.82 -46.01
CA ALA A 114 50.17 21.76 -46.41
C ALA A 114 50.67 21.43 -47.81
N ASP A 115 50.87 20.13 -48.13
CA ASP A 115 51.24 19.69 -49.45
C ASP A 115 50.17 20.01 -50.50
N LEU A 116 48.92 19.65 -50.23
CA LEU A 116 47.79 19.97 -51.11
C LEU A 116 47.74 21.47 -51.43
N LYS A 117 47.85 22.33 -50.41
CA LYS A 117 47.89 23.78 -50.60
C LYS A 117 49.02 24.22 -51.54
N ARG A 118 50.24 23.74 -51.30
CA ARG A 118 51.41 24.08 -52.11
C ARG A 118 51.22 23.63 -53.55
N TYR A 119 50.77 22.39 -53.76
CA TYR A 119 50.56 21.85 -55.08
C TYR A 119 49.37 22.47 -55.81
N SER A 120 48.34 22.85 -55.12
CA SER A 120 47.23 23.63 -55.69
C SER A 120 47.68 25.01 -56.22
N GLU A 121 48.62 25.71 -55.53
CA GLU A 121 49.22 26.93 -56.00
C GLU A 121 50.09 26.75 -57.26
N LEU A 122 50.81 25.63 -57.31
CA LEU A 122 51.61 25.28 -58.49
C LEU A 122 50.75 24.92 -59.73
N PHE A 123 49.60 24.21 -59.47
CA PHE A 123 48.61 23.89 -60.48
C PHE A 123 48.01 25.16 -61.11
N ALA A 124 47.58 26.14 -60.22
CA ALA A 124 47.06 27.39 -60.67
C ALA A 124 48.02 28.20 -61.54
N LYS A 125 49.35 28.01 -61.39
CA LYS A 125 50.40 28.64 -62.20
C LYS A 125 50.75 27.83 -63.39
N GLY A 126 50.17 26.65 -63.66
CA GLY A 126 50.41 25.78 -64.78
C GLY A 126 51.70 24.91 -64.70
N PHE A 127 52.33 24.77 -63.53
CA PHE A 127 53.59 24.05 -63.35
C PHE A 127 53.41 22.57 -63.10
N ILE A 128 52.22 22.07 -62.85
CA ILE A 128 51.93 20.64 -62.64
C ILE A 128 50.68 20.19 -63.43
N SER A 129 50.50 18.89 -63.61
CA SER A 129 49.33 18.31 -64.26
C SER A 129 48.12 18.21 -63.33
N ALA A 130 46.93 18.13 -63.90
CA ALA A 130 45.70 17.86 -63.13
C ALA A 130 45.76 16.49 -62.38
N ALA A 131 46.38 15.50 -62.97
CA ALA A 131 46.55 14.19 -62.32
C ALA A 131 47.42 14.26 -61.05
N GLU A 132 48.44 15.12 -61.04
CA GLU A 132 49.29 15.35 -59.86
C GLU A 132 48.53 16.08 -58.77
N GLN A 133 47.80 17.10 -59.16
CA GLN A 133 46.94 17.84 -58.19
C GLN A 133 45.88 16.90 -57.56
N HIS A 134 45.23 16.05 -58.40
CA HIS A 134 44.23 15.06 -57.88
C HIS A 134 44.87 14.04 -56.94
N ARG A 135 46.12 13.65 -57.16
CA ARG A 135 46.85 12.75 -56.25
C ARG A 135 47.05 13.36 -54.87
N HIS A 136 47.46 14.63 -54.81
CA HIS A 136 47.57 15.36 -53.50
C HIS A 136 46.25 15.57 -52.82
N GLN A 137 45.18 15.84 -53.57
CA GLN A 137 43.83 15.89 -53.04
C GLN A 137 43.42 14.56 -52.43
N ALA A 138 43.60 13.46 -53.15
CA ALA A 138 43.25 12.12 -52.66
C ALA A 138 44.08 11.72 -51.41
N ASN A 139 45.35 12.14 -51.35
CA ASN A 139 46.19 11.93 -50.16
C ASN A 139 45.66 12.69 -48.94
N TYR A 140 45.26 13.96 -49.12
CA TYR A 140 44.67 14.75 -48.07
C TYR A 140 43.34 14.13 -47.59
N ASP A 141 42.47 13.76 -48.52
CA ASP A 141 41.16 13.16 -48.18
C ASP A 141 41.36 11.86 -47.40
N ALA A 142 42.32 11.04 -47.79
CA ALA A 142 42.68 9.82 -47.06
C ALA A 142 43.23 10.09 -45.65
N ALA A 143 44.11 11.10 -45.51
CA ALA A 143 44.65 11.53 -44.22
C ALA A 143 43.59 12.14 -43.31
N GLN A 144 42.66 12.93 -43.87
CA GLN A 144 41.51 13.50 -43.17
C GLN A 144 40.62 12.39 -42.63
N ALA A 145 40.26 11.37 -43.43
CA ALA A 145 39.46 10.23 -43.02
C ALA A 145 40.12 9.44 -41.86
N ARG A 146 41.47 9.25 -41.92
CA ARG A 146 42.21 8.60 -40.81
C ARG A 146 42.17 9.42 -39.52
N TYR A 147 42.31 10.75 -39.61
CA TYR A 147 42.19 11.64 -38.47
C TYR A 147 40.80 11.59 -37.82
N GLU A 148 39.75 11.59 -38.64
CA GLU A 148 38.37 11.47 -38.14
C GLU A 148 38.12 10.12 -37.43
N GLN A 149 38.64 9.01 -38.03
CA GLN A 149 38.58 7.69 -37.43
C GLN A 149 39.30 7.62 -36.08
N ALA A 150 40.54 8.15 -36.00
CA ALA A 150 41.30 8.21 -34.76
C ALA A 150 40.60 9.09 -33.71
N GLY A 151 39.97 10.19 -34.13
CA GLY A 151 39.16 11.06 -33.27
C GLY A 151 37.93 10.35 -32.68
N ALA A 152 37.25 9.52 -33.46
CA ALA A 152 36.17 8.70 -32.99
C ALA A 152 36.63 7.63 -31.98
N GLY A 153 37.79 6.99 -32.27
CA GLY A 153 38.44 6.03 -31.38
C GLY A 153 38.80 6.65 -30.02
N TYR A 154 39.40 7.82 -30.03
CA TYR A 154 39.75 8.55 -28.80
C TYR A 154 38.51 8.92 -27.96
N ARG A 155 37.47 9.45 -28.60
CA ARG A 155 36.21 9.75 -27.87
C ARG A 155 35.60 8.50 -27.23
N ASN A 156 35.65 7.36 -27.87
CA ASN A 156 35.22 6.09 -27.31
C ASN A 156 35.99 5.74 -26.00
N GLN A 157 37.34 5.86 -26.03
CA GLN A 157 38.15 5.58 -24.84
C GLN A 157 37.90 6.58 -23.69
N VAL A 158 37.69 7.86 -24.00
CA VAL A 158 37.32 8.87 -23.03
C VAL A 158 36.00 8.50 -22.33
N ASN A 159 35.00 8.09 -23.12
CA ASN A 159 33.73 7.65 -22.57
C ASN A 159 33.87 6.41 -21.66
N GLN A 160 34.65 5.41 -22.10
CA GLN A 160 34.91 4.21 -21.31
C GLN A 160 35.62 4.54 -19.98
N ALA A 161 36.61 5.43 -20.01
CA ALA A 161 37.27 5.89 -18.79
C ALA A 161 36.28 6.63 -17.84
N GLY A 162 35.37 7.42 -18.38
CA GLY A 162 34.29 8.06 -17.59
C GLY A 162 33.37 7.06 -16.93
N TYR A 163 33.13 5.91 -17.56
CA TYR A 163 32.27 4.85 -17.00
C TYR A 163 32.91 4.08 -15.82
N ALA A 164 34.18 4.33 -15.49
CA ALA A 164 34.81 3.85 -14.28
C ALA A 164 34.32 4.54 -13.01
N THR A 165 33.57 5.61 -13.13
CA THR A 165 32.90 6.32 -12.03
C THR A 165 31.41 6.01 -12.06
N LEU A 166 30.89 5.49 -10.96
CA LEU A 166 29.46 5.25 -10.78
C LEU A 166 28.81 6.44 -10.09
N GLU A 167 27.85 7.05 -10.74
CA GLU A 167 27.14 8.23 -10.25
C GLU A 167 25.65 7.93 -10.03
N ALA A 168 25.03 8.65 -9.09
CA ALA A 168 23.59 8.60 -8.88
C ALA A 168 22.85 9.21 -10.07
N ASP A 169 21.83 8.51 -10.57
CA ASP A 169 20.97 8.94 -11.68
C ASP A 169 19.90 9.95 -11.25
N ALA A 170 19.54 9.96 -9.96
CA ALA A 170 18.53 10.82 -9.36
C ALA A 170 18.84 11.10 -7.87
N ASP A 171 18.14 12.09 -7.30
CA ASP A 171 18.14 12.35 -5.87
C ASP A 171 17.41 11.21 -5.14
N GLY A 172 18.00 10.73 -4.03
CA GLY A 172 17.40 9.60 -3.33
C GLY A 172 18.15 9.16 -2.08
N VAL A 173 17.84 7.95 -1.64
CA VAL A 173 18.49 7.27 -0.50
C VAL A 173 18.99 5.91 -0.96
N VAL A 174 20.20 5.55 -0.54
CA VAL A 174 20.78 4.23 -0.78
C VAL A 174 20.02 3.18 0.02
N THR A 175 19.35 2.24 -0.67
CA THR A 175 18.58 1.15 -0.05
C THR A 175 19.37 -0.15 0.06
N GLY A 176 20.41 -0.30 -0.72
CA GLY A 176 21.25 -1.49 -0.68
C GLY A 176 22.57 -1.31 -1.41
N VAL A 177 23.52 -2.12 -1.02
CA VAL A 177 24.84 -2.28 -1.64
C VAL A 177 25.00 -3.75 -2.02
N ASP A 178 25.16 -4.01 -3.30
CA ASP A 178 25.20 -5.37 -3.87
C ASP A 178 26.64 -5.82 -4.21
N ALA A 179 27.62 -4.90 -4.13
CA ALA A 179 29.05 -5.20 -4.35
C ALA A 179 29.96 -4.34 -3.49
N GLU A 180 31.06 -4.93 -3.00
CA GLU A 180 31.97 -4.30 -2.06
C GLU A 180 33.31 -3.93 -2.67
N VAL A 181 34.07 -3.07 -1.97
CA VAL A 181 35.46 -2.68 -2.35
C VAL A 181 36.34 -3.91 -2.43
N GLY A 182 37.14 -3.98 -3.49
CA GLY A 182 38.01 -5.13 -3.78
C GLY A 182 37.37 -6.17 -4.70
N GLN A 183 36.06 -6.15 -4.87
CA GLN A 183 35.35 -7.07 -5.77
C GLN A 183 35.54 -6.66 -7.23
N VAL A 184 35.64 -7.65 -8.12
CA VAL A 184 35.62 -7.47 -9.57
C VAL A 184 34.18 -7.63 -10.04
N VAL A 185 33.68 -6.65 -10.79
CA VAL A 185 32.31 -6.61 -11.29
C VAL A 185 32.28 -6.61 -12.82
N SER A 186 31.24 -7.20 -13.37
CA SER A 186 30.98 -7.17 -14.81
C SER A 186 30.15 -5.93 -15.18
N ALA A 187 30.19 -5.55 -16.47
CA ALA A 187 29.34 -4.49 -16.98
C ALA A 187 27.86 -4.81 -16.77
N GLY A 188 27.09 -3.87 -16.23
CA GLY A 188 25.68 -4.01 -15.94
C GLY A 188 25.34 -4.75 -14.63
N GLN A 189 26.34 -5.28 -13.92
CA GLN A 189 26.11 -5.86 -12.59
C GLN A 189 25.69 -4.77 -11.60
N PRO A 190 24.59 -4.96 -10.85
CA PRO A 190 24.19 -4.00 -9.79
C PRO A 190 25.27 -3.87 -8.71
N VAL A 191 25.54 -2.65 -8.28
CA VAL A 191 26.51 -2.31 -7.22
C VAL A 191 25.82 -1.56 -6.10
N VAL A 192 24.97 -0.57 -6.41
CA VAL A 192 24.24 0.24 -5.43
C VAL A 192 22.80 0.36 -5.87
N ARG A 193 21.89 0.26 -4.91
CA ARG A 193 20.46 0.52 -5.12
C ARG A 193 20.12 1.88 -4.53
N VAL A 194 19.49 2.75 -5.33
CA VAL A 194 19.07 4.09 -4.95
C VAL A 194 17.56 4.21 -5.12
N ALA A 195 16.85 4.47 -4.03
CA ALA A 195 15.42 4.73 -4.02
C ALA A 195 15.16 6.24 -4.10
N GLN A 196 14.35 6.66 -5.05
CA GLN A 196 13.87 8.04 -5.12
C GLN A 196 12.85 8.27 -4.00
N THR A 197 13.05 9.32 -3.20
CA THR A 197 12.22 9.61 -2.03
C THR A 197 11.10 10.61 -2.29
N ALA A 198 11.09 11.26 -3.46
CA ALA A 198 10.10 12.26 -3.83
C ALA A 198 8.68 11.68 -3.92
N GLU A 199 8.55 10.44 -4.40
CA GLU A 199 7.28 9.74 -4.50
C GLU A 199 7.39 8.37 -3.83
N LYS A 200 6.42 8.06 -3.00
CA LYS A 200 6.31 6.77 -2.31
C LYS A 200 4.99 6.09 -2.67
N GLU A 201 4.99 4.80 -2.63
CA GLU A 201 3.83 3.96 -2.89
C GLU A 201 3.58 3.02 -1.73
N VAL A 202 2.32 2.70 -1.50
CA VAL A 202 1.94 1.56 -0.67
C VAL A 202 1.55 0.42 -1.60
N VAL A 203 2.21 -0.71 -1.44
CA VAL A 203 1.96 -1.91 -2.23
C VAL A 203 1.16 -2.88 -1.40
N VAL A 204 -0.07 -3.17 -1.83
CA VAL A 204 -1.01 -4.07 -1.13
C VAL A 204 -1.39 -5.25 -2.01
N GLY A 205 -1.65 -6.41 -1.41
CA GLY A 205 -2.24 -7.57 -2.06
C GLY A 205 -3.75 -7.58 -1.84
N ILE A 206 -4.53 -7.55 -2.91
CA ILE A 206 -6.00 -7.55 -2.85
C ILE A 206 -6.54 -8.86 -3.41
N PRO A 207 -7.39 -9.61 -2.67
CA PRO A 207 -8.01 -10.84 -3.15
C PRO A 207 -8.85 -10.63 -4.41
N GLU A 208 -8.95 -11.67 -5.23
CA GLU A 208 -9.63 -11.63 -6.53
C GLU A 208 -11.11 -11.22 -6.43
N ASP A 209 -11.81 -11.67 -5.39
CA ASP A 209 -13.22 -11.37 -5.15
C ASP A 209 -13.49 -9.88 -4.86
N GLN A 210 -12.45 -9.09 -4.52
CA GLN A 210 -12.58 -7.69 -4.13
C GLN A 210 -11.98 -6.71 -5.14
N VAL A 211 -11.07 -7.15 -6.01
CA VAL A 211 -10.30 -6.28 -6.90
C VAL A 211 -11.20 -5.50 -7.87
N ASP A 212 -12.24 -6.13 -8.43
CA ASP A 212 -13.13 -5.47 -9.41
C ASP A 212 -14.02 -4.40 -8.76
N THR A 213 -14.40 -4.60 -7.51
CA THR A 213 -15.13 -3.58 -6.74
C THR A 213 -14.25 -2.37 -6.47
N LEU A 214 -12.98 -2.61 -6.16
CA LEU A 214 -12.01 -1.54 -5.84
C LEU A 214 -11.52 -0.78 -7.07
N ARG A 215 -11.53 -1.37 -8.26
CA ARG A 215 -11.27 -0.67 -9.53
C ARG A 215 -12.21 0.52 -9.76
N LYS A 216 -13.41 0.45 -9.20
CA LYS A 216 -14.45 1.50 -9.29
C LYS A 216 -14.31 2.56 -8.19
N SER A 217 -13.39 2.38 -7.24
CA SER A 217 -13.18 3.29 -6.10
C SER A 217 -11.87 4.05 -6.26
N PRO A 218 -11.89 5.26 -6.81
CA PRO A 218 -10.67 6.03 -7.04
C PRO A 218 -10.07 6.60 -5.75
N GLU A 219 -10.86 6.71 -4.69
CA GLU A 219 -10.43 7.32 -3.43
C GLU A 219 -9.95 6.26 -2.44
N VAL A 220 -8.69 6.43 -2.05
CA VAL A 220 -8.01 5.58 -1.07
C VAL A 220 -7.38 6.48 -0.03
N SER A 221 -7.46 6.09 1.21
CA SER A 221 -6.68 6.68 2.27
C SER A 221 -5.68 5.66 2.83
N VAL A 222 -4.51 6.15 3.20
CA VAL A 222 -3.44 5.34 3.79
C VAL A 222 -3.21 5.79 5.23
N LYS A 223 -3.12 4.82 6.14
CA LYS A 223 -2.73 5.04 7.53
C LYS A 223 -1.48 4.22 7.83
N LEU A 224 -0.55 4.78 8.59
CA LEU A 224 0.57 4.01 9.10
C LEU A 224 0.09 3.06 10.20
N TRP A 225 0.63 1.85 10.22
CA TRP A 225 0.35 0.91 11.33
C TRP A 225 0.75 1.47 12.69
N ALA A 226 1.85 2.23 12.74
CA ALA A 226 2.35 2.88 13.96
C ALA A 226 1.54 4.11 14.40
N ASP A 227 0.79 4.74 13.48
CA ASP A 227 -0.06 5.90 13.75
C ASP A 227 -1.35 5.80 12.94
N GLN A 228 -2.39 5.26 13.55
CA GLN A 228 -3.71 5.09 12.95
C GLN A 228 -4.59 6.36 13.03
N SER A 229 -4.14 7.37 13.77
CA SER A 229 -4.91 8.61 13.95
C SER A 229 -4.88 9.49 12.70
N ARG A 230 -3.80 9.41 11.90
CA ARG A 230 -3.57 10.23 10.72
C ARG A 230 -3.89 9.47 9.42
N SER A 231 -4.89 9.97 8.70
CA SER A 231 -5.24 9.47 7.37
C SER A 231 -4.55 10.32 6.30
N ILE A 232 -3.83 9.68 5.40
CA ILE A 232 -3.09 10.32 4.30
C ILE A 232 -3.86 10.03 3.00
N PRO A 233 -4.29 11.06 2.26
CA PRO A 233 -4.98 10.84 0.99
C PRO A 233 -4.01 10.22 -0.03
N ALA A 234 -4.50 9.23 -0.75
CA ALA A 234 -3.72 8.47 -1.73
C ALA A 234 -4.59 8.10 -2.94
N LYS A 235 -3.97 7.62 -4.01
CA LYS A 235 -4.67 7.23 -5.24
C LYS A 235 -4.15 5.88 -5.74
N VAL A 236 -5.04 5.04 -6.22
CA VAL A 236 -4.65 3.83 -6.94
C VAL A 236 -3.96 4.25 -8.24
N ARG A 237 -2.70 3.86 -8.40
CA ARG A 237 -1.92 4.13 -9.61
C ARG A 237 -1.94 2.95 -10.59
N GLU A 238 -1.82 1.75 -10.04
CA GLU A 238 -1.65 0.54 -10.84
C GLU A 238 -2.29 -0.65 -10.13
N ILE A 239 -2.99 -1.47 -10.90
CA ILE A 239 -3.46 -2.77 -10.46
C ILE A 239 -2.82 -3.78 -11.41
N ALA A 240 -2.09 -4.74 -10.88
CA ALA A 240 -1.45 -5.78 -11.67
C ALA A 240 -2.50 -6.51 -12.55
N PRO A 241 -2.18 -6.84 -13.80
CA PRO A 241 -3.12 -7.51 -14.71
C PRO A 241 -3.37 -8.98 -14.33
N SER A 242 -2.49 -9.59 -13.54
CA SER A 242 -2.57 -10.98 -13.07
C SER A 242 -2.42 -11.06 -11.57
N ALA A 243 -3.07 -12.05 -10.98
CA ALA A 243 -2.87 -12.40 -9.58
C ALA A 243 -1.51 -13.11 -9.40
N ASP A 244 -0.92 -12.93 -8.24
CA ASP A 244 0.21 -13.72 -7.77
C ASP A 244 -0.26 -15.17 -7.55
N ALA A 245 0.44 -16.13 -8.14
CA ALA A 245 0.03 -17.52 -8.13
C ALA A 245 0.07 -18.18 -6.73
N LEU A 246 0.93 -17.67 -5.83
CA LEU A 246 1.10 -18.19 -4.49
C LEU A 246 0.05 -17.66 -3.53
N THR A 247 -0.15 -16.34 -3.55
CA THR A 247 -1.05 -15.64 -2.61
C THR A 247 -2.48 -15.50 -3.12
N ARG A 248 -2.71 -15.67 -4.42
CA ARG A 248 -3.98 -15.43 -5.13
C ARG A 248 -4.52 -14.01 -4.93
N THR A 249 -3.60 -13.07 -4.82
CA THR A 249 -3.91 -11.65 -4.68
C THR A 249 -3.38 -10.85 -5.86
N TYR A 250 -4.09 -9.80 -6.22
CA TYR A 250 -3.64 -8.81 -7.19
C TYR A 250 -2.79 -7.77 -6.47
N THR A 251 -1.60 -7.51 -6.98
CA THR A 251 -0.76 -6.42 -6.48
C THR A 251 -1.34 -5.08 -6.91
N VAL A 252 -1.68 -4.25 -5.93
CA VAL A 252 -2.16 -2.88 -6.16
C VAL A 252 -1.14 -1.90 -5.61
N LYS A 253 -0.72 -0.96 -6.46
CA LYS A 253 0.20 0.12 -6.10
C LYS A 253 -0.57 1.41 -5.90
N ILE A 254 -0.47 1.95 -4.72
CA ILE A 254 -1.18 3.14 -4.26
C ILE A 254 -0.16 4.25 -4.10
N SER A 255 -0.24 5.26 -4.96
CA SER A 255 0.64 6.43 -4.90
C SER A 255 0.20 7.37 -3.78
N VAL A 256 1.17 7.81 -2.99
CA VAL A 256 1.00 8.85 -1.97
C VAL A 256 1.68 10.11 -2.49
N PRO A 257 0.94 11.05 -3.08
CA PRO A 257 1.50 12.32 -3.52
C PRO A 257 1.91 13.15 -2.29
N ASN A 258 3.09 13.76 -2.32
CA ASN A 258 3.66 14.52 -1.21
C ASN A 258 3.72 13.72 0.10
N PRO A 259 4.47 12.62 0.14
CA PRO A 259 4.52 11.75 1.30
C PRO A 259 5.09 12.50 2.51
N PRO A 260 4.44 12.43 3.68
CA PRO A 260 4.96 13.07 4.88
C PRO A 260 6.29 12.41 5.30
N PRO A 261 7.18 13.13 6.02
CA PRO A 261 8.49 12.61 6.43
C PRO A 261 8.41 11.33 7.26
N GLU A 262 7.34 11.15 8.01
CA GLU A 262 7.08 9.99 8.86
C GLU A 262 6.81 8.71 8.04
N LEU A 263 6.35 8.84 6.81
CA LEU A 263 6.13 7.71 5.90
C LEU A 263 7.49 7.23 5.37
N ARG A 264 8.17 6.33 6.09
CA ARG A 264 9.48 5.80 5.72
C ARG A 264 9.35 4.54 4.86
N LEU A 265 10.34 4.29 4.01
CA LEU A 265 10.41 3.05 3.21
C LEU A 265 10.50 1.83 4.14
N GLY A 266 9.82 0.75 3.76
CA GLY A 266 9.75 -0.50 4.54
C GLY A 266 8.75 -0.51 5.69
N MET A 267 8.06 0.62 5.97
CA MET A 267 6.98 0.62 6.96
C MET A 267 5.76 -0.12 6.45
N THR A 268 5.02 -0.72 7.38
CA THR A 268 3.68 -1.26 7.10
C THR A 268 2.65 -0.15 7.16
N ALA A 269 1.77 -0.12 6.17
CA ALA A 269 0.67 0.81 6.08
C ALA A 269 -0.64 0.07 5.77
N VAL A 270 -1.76 0.64 6.20
CA VAL A 270 -3.10 0.14 5.90
C VAL A 270 -3.75 1.07 4.89
N ALA A 271 -4.13 0.51 3.75
CA ALA A 271 -4.91 1.20 2.73
C ALA A 271 -6.39 0.93 2.96
N THR A 272 -7.16 2.00 3.15
CA THR A 272 -8.61 1.98 3.35
C THR A 272 -9.29 2.48 2.09
N PHE A 273 -10.06 1.61 1.47
CA PHE A 273 -10.86 1.91 0.27
C PHE A 273 -12.31 2.17 0.66
N VAL A 274 -12.93 3.19 0.08
CA VAL A 274 -14.35 3.43 0.19
C VAL A 274 -15.04 2.64 -0.92
N ARG A 275 -15.93 1.69 -0.59
CA ARG A 275 -16.68 0.93 -1.60
C ARG A 275 -17.69 1.82 -2.31
N PRO A 276 -17.64 1.96 -3.65
CA PRO A 276 -18.72 2.61 -4.41
C PRO A 276 -19.96 1.73 -4.30
N GLY A 277 -21.06 2.29 -3.91
CA GLY A 277 -22.33 1.57 -3.81
C GLY A 277 -22.68 1.01 -2.42
N GLY A 278 -21.87 1.29 -1.40
CA GLY A 278 -22.28 1.05 0.01
C GLY A 278 -23.50 1.88 0.45
N GLY A 279 -24.11 2.62 -0.46
CA GLY A 279 -25.22 3.52 -0.20
C GLY A 279 -26.57 3.14 -0.81
N ALA A 280 -26.70 2.13 -1.70
CA ALA A 280 -27.99 1.85 -2.30
C ALA A 280 -28.49 0.40 -2.21
N ASP A 281 -27.59 -0.62 -2.24
CA ASP A 281 -28.05 -2.03 -2.24
C ASP A 281 -27.56 -2.89 -1.07
N SER A 282 -26.69 -2.38 -0.19
CA SER A 282 -26.26 -3.11 1.01
C SER A 282 -26.07 -2.24 2.24
N GLY A 283 -26.51 -0.98 2.22
CA GLY A 283 -26.31 -0.03 3.30
C GLY A 283 -27.30 1.10 3.27
N GLY A 284 -28.60 0.80 3.25
CA GLY A 284 -29.59 1.71 3.80
C GLY A 284 -29.10 2.12 5.20
N MET A 285 -29.45 3.32 5.68
CA MET A 285 -29.27 3.71 7.07
C MET A 285 -29.70 2.53 7.94
N GLY A 286 -28.73 1.67 8.27
CA GLY A 286 -28.96 0.44 9.01
C GLY A 286 -28.43 0.61 10.41
N VAL A 287 -29.07 -0.09 11.30
CA VAL A 287 -28.73 -0.11 12.71
C VAL A 287 -27.98 -1.40 13.01
N ARG A 288 -26.82 -1.31 13.63
CA ARG A 288 -26.09 -2.51 14.10
C ARG A 288 -26.76 -3.11 15.31
N VAL A 289 -27.09 -4.38 15.22
CA VAL A 289 -27.75 -5.14 16.29
C VAL A 289 -26.98 -6.42 16.55
N PRO A 290 -26.61 -6.75 17.78
CA PRO A 290 -25.99 -8.04 18.12
C PRO A 290 -26.90 -9.19 17.69
N ILE A 291 -26.31 -10.28 17.18
CA ILE A 291 -27.07 -11.50 16.80
C ILE A 291 -27.93 -12.00 17.96
N SER A 292 -27.47 -11.84 19.21
CA SER A 292 -28.20 -12.22 20.42
C SER A 292 -29.50 -11.48 20.66
N ALA A 293 -29.73 -10.33 20.00
CA ALA A 293 -30.96 -9.54 20.11
C ALA A 293 -32.03 -9.97 19.10
N LEU A 294 -31.68 -10.82 18.13
CA LEU A 294 -32.57 -11.31 17.10
C LEU A 294 -33.35 -12.51 17.60
N LEU A 295 -34.65 -12.49 17.43
CA LEU A 295 -35.55 -13.61 17.65
C LEU A 295 -36.20 -13.98 16.31
N GLN A 296 -36.24 -15.25 15.98
CA GLN A 296 -37.03 -15.74 14.86
C GLN A 296 -38.38 -16.20 15.38
N ASP A 297 -39.43 -15.51 15.01
CA ASP A 297 -40.83 -15.83 15.39
C ASP A 297 -41.64 -16.06 14.10
N GLN A 298 -42.28 -17.21 13.99
CA GLN A 298 -43.09 -17.61 12.83
C GLN A 298 -42.42 -17.35 11.46
N GLY A 299 -41.12 -17.57 11.37
CA GLY A 299 -40.35 -17.37 10.15
C GLY A 299 -39.96 -15.92 9.84
N LYS A 300 -40.30 -14.99 10.74
CA LYS A 300 -39.93 -13.56 10.66
C LYS A 300 -38.88 -13.22 11.68
N ASN A 301 -37.96 -12.34 11.30
CA ASN A 301 -36.96 -11.82 12.21
C ASN A 301 -37.57 -10.68 13.02
N VAL A 302 -37.48 -10.77 14.35
CA VAL A 302 -38.09 -9.84 15.30
C VAL A 302 -37.05 -9.37 16.31
N VAL A 303 -37.09 -8.11 16.70
CA VAL A 303 -36.31 -7.53 17.79
C VAL A 303 -37.25 -6.96 18.84
N TRP A 304 -36.89 -7.14 20.12
CA TRP A 304 -37.65 -6.57 21.21
C TRP A 304 -37.27 -5.11 21.45
N LEU A 305 -38.23 -4.21 21.19
CA LEU A 305 -38.09 -2.79 21.53
C LEU A 305 -38.52 -2.57 23.00
N TYR A 306 -37.66 -1.92 23.77
CA TYR A 306 -37.95 -1.52 25.15
C TYR A 306 -38.53 -0.11 25.19
N ASP A 307 -39.69 0.03 25.79
CA ASP A 307 -40.34 1.31 26.05
C ASP A 307 -40.04 1.73 27.51
N ALA A 308 -39.26 2.79 27.66
CA ALA A 308 -38.86 3.31 28.97
C ALA A 308 -40.06 3.91 29.78
N ALA A 309 -41.10 4.42 29.12
CA ALA A 309 -42.25 5.04 29.78
C ALA A 309 -43.15 4.00 30.43
N SER A 310 -43.40 2.89 29.73
CA SER A 310 -44.24 1.80 30.22
C SER A 310 -43.46 0.66 30.90
N GLN A 311 -42.13 0.67 30.79
CA GLN A 311 -41.23 -0.44 31.20
C GLN A 311 -41.61 -1.78 30.58
N THR A 312 -42.14 -1.77 29.37
CA THR A 312 -42.57 -2.97 28.66
C THR A 312 -41.78 -3.19 27.38
N VAL A 313 -41.84 -4.45 26.87
CA VAL A 313 -41.22 -4.80 25.60
C VAL A 313 -42.29 -5.08 24.54
N LYS A 314 -41.98 -4.61 23.29
CA LYS A 314 -42.83 -4.85 22.11
C LYS A 314 -42.00 -5.54 21.04
N PRO A 315 -42.51 -6.61 20.38
CA PRO A 315 -41.83 -7.24 19.25
C PRO A 315 -42.00 -6.35 18.01
N VAL A 316 -40.87 -6.07 17.32
CA VAL A 316 -40.85 -5.28 16.08
C VAL A 316 -40.26 -6.14 14.99
N PRO A 317 -40.97 -6.40 13.88
CA PRO A 317 -40.43 -7.13 12.76
C PRO A 317 -39.33 -6.30 12.07
N VAL A 318 -38.20 -6.95 11.75
CA VAL A 318 -37.04 -6.31 11.16
C VAL A 318 -36.56 -7.05 9.93
N THR A 319 -36.01 -6.30 8.96
CA THR A 319 -35.29 -6.87 7.84
C THR A 319 -33.81 -6.80 8.14
N VAL A 320 -33.15 -7.97 8.07
CA VAL A 320 -31.71 -8.08 8.38
C VAL A 320 -30.91 -8.37 7.14
N GLY A 321 -29.75 -7.75 7.03
CA GLY A 321 -28.74 -8.06 6.01
C GLY A 321 -27.86 -9.24 6.42
N ALA A 322 -26.80 -9.53 5.64
CA ALA A 322 -25.86 -10.58 5.95
C ALA A 322 -25.12 -10.33 7.28
N PRO A 323 -24.93 -11.37 8.11
CA PRO A 323 -24.21 -11.24 9.36
C PRO A 323 -22.73 -10.93 9.09
N ARG A 324 -22.16 -10.04 9.91
CA ARG A 324 -20.71 -9.77 9.96
C ARG A 324 -20.23 -9.91 11.39
N ASP A 325 -19.28 -10.78 11.61
CA ASP A 325 -18.79 -11.11 12.95
C ASP A 325 -19.95 -11.52 13.87
N ASN A 326 -20.17 -10.84 14.97
CA ASN A 326 -21.26 -11.08 15.92
C ASN A 326 -22.38 -10.03 15.84
N VAL A 327 -22.49 -9.31 14.72
CA VAL A 327 -23.42 -8.19 14.52
C VAL A 327 -24.21 -8.36 13.22
N LEU A 328 -25.48 -8.01 13.25
CA LEU A 328 -26.38 -7.93 12.10
C LEU A 328 -26.67 -6.46 11.75
N LEU A 329 -26.70 -6.16 10.47
CA LEU A 329 -27.19 -4.87 9.98
C LEU A 329 -28.70 -4.96 9.76
N VAL A 330 -29.49 -4.25 10.57
CA VAL A 330 -30.94 -4.12 10.37
C VAL A 330 -31.20 -2.98 9.41
N THR A 331 -31.74 -3.29 8.24
CA THR A 331 -31.99 -2.33 7.15
C THR A 331 -33.37 -1.67 7.27
N SER A 332 -34.32 -2.29 7.95
CA SER A 332 -35.65 -1.69 8.20
C SER A 332 -36.26 -2.24 9.47
N GLY A 333 -37.18 -1.45 10.05
CA GLY A 333 -37.92 -1.81 11.27
C GLY A 333 -37.41 -1.17 12.56
N LEU A 334 -36.20 -0.59 12.58
CA LEU A 334 -35.66 0.15 13.73
C LEU A 334 -35.27 1.56 13.35
N GLN A 335 -35.38 2.47 14.29
CA GLN A 335 -34.93 3.86 14.18
C GLN A 335 -33.75 4.13 15.12
N PRO A 336 -32.78 4.95 14.73
CA PRO A 336 -31.72 5.40 15.63
C PRO A 336 -32.29 6.05 16.90
N GLY A 337 -31.66 5.78 18.04
CA GLY A 337 -32.11 6.26 19.35
C GLY A 337 -33.11 5.35 20.07
N GLN A 338 -33.65 4.32 19.42
CA GLN A 338 -34.48 3.32 20.07
C GLN A 338 -33.65 2.40 20.95
N THR A 339 -34.24 1.90 22.05
CA THR A 339 -33.58 0.95 22.95
C THR A 339 -34.13 -0.46 22.69
N ILE A 340 -33.24 -1.41 22.42
CA ILE A 340 -33.58 -2.80 22.15
C ILE A 340 -33.06 -3.72 23.27
N VAL A 341 -33.66 -4.91 23.40
CA VAL A 341 -33.20 -5.95 24.30
C VAL A 341 -32.17 -6.81 23.59
N THR A 342 -30.98 -7.01 24.20
CA THR A 342 -29.87 -7.77 23.65
C THR A 342 -29.62 -9.14 24.26
N ALA A 343 -30.26 -9.42 25.42
CA ALA A 343 -30.16 -10.74 26.08
C ALA A 343 -31.50 -11.13 26.73
N GLY A 344 -31.83 -12.43 26.72
CA GLY A 344 -33.05 -12.97 27.27
C GLY A 344 -34.26 -12.93 26.31
N VAL A 345 -34.05 -12.66 25.04
CA VAL A 345 -35.07 -12.41 24.02
C VAL A 345 -36.07 -13.57 23.81
N HIS A 346 -35.63 -14.83 24.02
CA HIS A 346 -36.47 -16.03 23.82
C HIS A 346 -37.52 -16.24 24.94
N LEU A 347 -37.42 -15.56 26.05
CA LEU A 347 -38.27 -15.76 27.23
C LEU A 347 -39.27 -14.63 27.42
N LEU A 348 -39.29 -13.65 26.52
CA LEU A 348 -40.13 -12.46 26.61
C LEU A 348 -41.49 -12.66 25.92
N LYS A 349 -42.51 -11.98 26.43
CA LYS A 349 -43.85 -11.91 25.83
C LYS A 349 -44.21 -10.43 25.53
N ALA A 350 -44.99 -10.23 24.49
CA ALA A 350 -45.45 -8.90 24.13
C ALA A 350 -46.18 -8.21 25.32
N GLY A 351 -45.81 -6.97 25.64
CA GLY A 351 -46.35 -6.21 26.75
C GLY A 351 -45.80 -6.61 28.13
N GLN A 352 -44.86 -7.52 28.24
CA GLN A 352 -44.27 -7.93 29.51
C GLN A 352 -43.46 -6.79 30.13
N LYS A 353 -43.65 -6.55 31.44
CA LYS A 353 -42.79 -5.63 32.19
C LYS A 353 -41.41 -6.22 32.40
N VAL A 354 -40.37 -5.43 32.13
CA VAL A 354 -38.98 -5.82 32.29
C VAL A 354 -38.17 -4.74 33.02
N MET A 355 -37.11 -5.13 33.68
CA MET A 355 -36.18 -4.22 34.32
C MET A 355 -34.88 -4.17 33.52
N PRO A 356 -34.51 -3.01 32.98
CA PRO A 356 -33.23 -2.89 32.26
C PRO A 356 -32.05 -3.05 33.23
N MET A 357 -31.14 -3.98 32.93
CA MET A 357 -29.83 -4.05 33.59
C MET A 357 -28.92 -3.04 32.92
N ALA A 358 -28.18 -2.29 33.70
CA ALA A 358 -27.11 -1.45 33.18
C ALA A 358 -26.16 -2.29 32.32
N PRO A 359 -25.62 -1.75 31.20
CA PRO A 359 -24.58 -2.43 30.43
C PRO A 359 -23.46 -2.79 31.41
N ALA A 360 -23.05 -4.05 31.41
CA ALA A 360 -21.84 -4.45 32.16
C ALA A 360 -20.72 -3.57 31.63
N ASP A 361 -20.12 -2.77 32.49
CA ASP A 361 -18.95 -1.96 32.16
C ASP A 361 -17.98 -2.81 31.38
N GLN A 362 -17.57 -2.35 30.19
CA GLN A 362 -16.39 -2.87 29.53
C GLN A 362 -15.26 -2.71 30.55
N PRO A 363 -14.45 -3.75 30.82
CA PRO A 363 -13.33 -3.59 31.72
C PRO A 363 -12.44 -2.45 31.16
N SER A 364 -12.45 -1.34 31.87
CA SER A 364 -11.53 -0.24 31.65
C SER A 364 -10.10 -0.84 31.76
N ALA A 365 -9.38 -0.83 30.65
CA ALA A 365 -7.95 -1.17 30.62
C ALA A 365 -7.14 -0.07 31.34
N GLN A 366 -7.31 0.00 32.67
CA GLN A 366 -6.50 0.81 33.56
C GLN A 366 -6.38 0.07 34.90
N SER A 367 -5.49 -0.91 34.93
CA SER A 367 -4.84 -1.30 36.17
C SER A 367 -3.35 -1.14 35.97
N ALA A 368 -2.87 0.00 36.38
CA ALA A 368 -1.47 0.32 36.53
C ALA A 368 -0.79 -0.78 37.36
N ILE A 369 0.15 -1.47 36.76
CA ILE A 369 1.15 -2.28 37.47
C ILE A 369 2.12 -1.30 38.10
N THR A 370 1.95 -1.03 39.37
CA THR A 370 2.96 -0.38 40.22
C THR A 370 4.03 -1.44 40.50
N PRO A 371 5.32 -1.25 40.15
CA PRO A 371 6.37 -2.16 40.58
C PRO A 371 6.66 -1.90 42.05
N ARG A 372 6.45 -2.91 42.90
CA ARG A 372 7.05 -2.93 44.23
C ARG A 372 8.56 -3.13 44.14
N ARG A 373 9.28 -2.34 44.92
CA ARG A 373 10.72 -2.40 45.19
C ARG A 373 11.21 -3.79 45.55
#